data_0d49565fde7cff4aa897790073fce3e2
#
_entry.id   0d49565fde7cff4aa897790073fce3e2
#
_cell.length_a   1.000
_cell.length_b   1.000
_cell.length_c   1.000
_cell.angle_alpha   90.00
_cell.angle_beta   90.00
_cell.angle_gamma   90.00
#
_symmetry.space_group_name_H-M   'P 1'
#
loop_
_entity.id
_entity.type
_entity.pdbx_description
1 polymer ?
#
loop_
_entity_poly.entity_id
_entity_poly.type
_entity_poly.pdbx_seq_one_letter_code
_entity_poly.pdbx_strand_id
1 'polypeptide(L)'
;MKEKYICRGRMYILREEFDYFYTGRSEYMDIKEEIKTGKKLLRQSAVEPSGKALIPFAIFVIVYLGCGVILEYQEADMAFYQFPAPLAAIIGVMAAFVLLTGSFDEKFETFVRGCGDSNILIMCIIYLLAGGFAAVCNASGCLDSTVNLGLTYIPAEYLAAGIFIISGFIATATGTSCGSAAAVGPIAIAVADKAGISLPFIMGCVIGGIMLGDNLSIISDTTIASTRTQGCEMKDKFKLNFWLTLAPAVITVILLIAFGESGAGATSGPYEFDWIKVLPYIAVLVTAVIGVNVFVVLVGGIFLAGAIGLWYGALAPLSFAQAIYKGFLSMSDIFLLSLFTGGLAEMVSRAGGIAFLLDRVQRFIHGKNSAELGISALVSITDIALANNTVAIIINGEVAKGICYTFRVDPRRSAALLSTFSSIFQGLIPYGAQMLIVTSFAAGRVSPLEVIPYAWFIYLLAISAIVSVFIPFSDGFIKKDPWNFETGKPQSKSAL
;
A
#
# COMPACT_ATOMS: atom_id res chain seq x y z
N MET A 1 7.28 -38.39 29.09
CA MET A 1 7.45 -38.92 27.72
C MET A 1 6.36 -38.45 26.74
N LYS A 2 5.14 -38.06 27.21
CA LYS A 2 4.07 -37.56 26.31
C LYS A 2 4.23 -36.13 25.84
N GLU A 3 4.85 -35.26 26.63
CA GLU A 3 5.03 -33.84 26.23
C GLU A 3 6.12 -33.62 25.16
N LYS A 4 7.15 -34.48 25.12
CA LYS A 4 8.18 -34.38 24.07
C LYS A 4 7.70 -34.79 22.67
N TYR A 5 6.66 -35.64 22.59
CA TYR A 5 6.08 -36.06 21.31
C TYR A 5 5.14 -35.00 20.72
N ILE A 6 4.43 -34.22 21.56
CA ILE A 6 3.54 -33.15 21.11
C ILE A 6 4.34 -31.95 20.59
N CYS A 7 5.45 -31.59 21.22
CA CYS A 7 6.34 -30.53 20.73
C CYS A 7 7.04 -30.89 19.39
N ARG A 8 7.42 -32.16 19.20
CA ARG A 8 7.98 -32.63 17.93
C ARG A 8 6.96 -32.66 16.81
N GLY A 9 5.70 -33.02 17.09
CA GLY A 9 4.62 -33.01 16.09
C GLY A 9 4.27 -31.60 15.59
N ARG A 10 4.26 -30.59 16.47
CA ARG A 10 4.04 -29.20 16.07
C ARG A 10 5.21 -28.59 15.27
N MET A 11 6.43 -29.00 15.60
CA MET A 11 7.62 -28.58 14.85
C MET A 11 7.70 -29.26 13.47
N TYR A 12 7.17 -30.49 13.32
CA TYR A 12 7.09 -31.18 12.02
C TYR A 12 6.02 -30.56 11.11
N ILE A 13 4.85 -30.16 11.63
CA ILE A 13 3.80 -29.50 10.86
C ILE A 13 4.27 -28.10 10.38
N LEU A 14 4.94 -27.32 11.24
CA LEU A 14 5.55 -26.04 10.85
C LEU A 14 6.73 -26.23 9.88
N ARG A 15 7.40 -27.38 9.93
CA ARG A 15 8.50 -27.69 9.01
C ARG A 15 8.00 -28.19 7.67
N GLU A 16 6.89 -28.94 7.63
CA GLU A 16 6.25 -29.36 6.36
C GLU A 16 5.57 -28.20 5.64
N GLU A 17 4.93 -27.26 6.34
CA GLU A 17 4.41 -26.03 5.72
C GLU A 17 5.54 -25.09 5.26
N PHE A 18 6.67 -25.04 5.97
CA PHE A 18 7.87 -24.33 5.52
C PHE A 18 8.63 -25.07 4.42
N ASP A 19 8.68 -26.40 4.44
CA ASP A 19 9.33 -27.21 3.42
C ASP A 19 8.53 -27.23 2.10
N TYR A 20 7.20 -27.07 2.12
CA TYR A 20 6.42 -26.88 0.89
C TYR A 20 6.75 -25.58 0.15
N PHE A 21 7.24 -24.56 0.87
CA PHE A 21 7.84 -23.35 0.29
C PHE A 21 9.34 -23.52 -0.05
N TYR A 22 10.03 -24.57 0.43
CA TYR A 22 11.47 -24.74 0.33
C TYR A 22 11.95 -26.03 -0.37
N THR A 23 11.06 -26.90 -0.86
CA THR A 23 11.43 -28.10 -1.64
C THR A 23 11.93 -27.79 -3.06
N GLY A 24 12.22 -26.53 -3.37
CA GLY A 24 12.84 -26.11 -4.62
C GLY A 24 14.32 -26.53 -4.82
N ARG A 25 14.91 -27.43 -4.04
CA ARG A 25 16.34 -27.81 -4.26
C ARG A 25 16.56 -28.80 -5.41
N SER A 26 15.62 -29.65 -5.74
CA SER A 26 15.71 -30.53 -6.90
C SER A 26 15.26 -29.82 -8.19
N GLU A 27 14.22 -28.99 -8.11
CA GLU A 27 13.77 -28.15 -9.22
C GLU A 27 14.79 -27.05 -9.57
N TYR A 28 15.59 -26.56 -8.61
CA TYR A 28 16.64 -25.54 -8.86
C TYR A 28 17.79 -26.05 -9.74
N MET A 29 18.04 -27.35 -9.77
CA MET A 29 19.04 -27.97 -10.67
C MET A 29 18.48 -28.13 -12.08
N ASP A 30 17.19 -28.48 -12.23
CA ASP A 30 16.51 -28.56 -13.52
C ASP A 30 16.31 -27.18 -14.15
N ILE A 31 15.99 -26.15 -13.36
CA ILE A 31 15.88 -24.75 -13.80
C ILE A 31 17.21 -24.25 -14.38
N LYS A 32 18.37 -24.62 -13.82
CA LYS A 32 19.68 -24.25 -14.38
C LYS A 32 19.97 -24.84 -15.74
N GLU A 33 19.45 -26.02 -16.05
CA GLU A 33 19.56 -26.64 -17.38
C GLU A 33 18.54 -26.06 -18.38
N GLU A 34 17.33 -25.71 -17.90
CA GLU A 34 16.30 -25.06 -18.73
C GLU A 34 16.60 -23.59 -19.04
N ILE A 35 17.30 -22.85 -18.15
CA ILE A 35 17.81 -21.49 -18.43
C ILE A 35 18.83 -21.50 -19.58
N LYS A 36 19.60 -22.55 -19.75
CA LYS A 36 20.54 -22.71 -20.88
C LYS A 36 19.84 -22.83 -22.25
N THR A 37 18.59 -23.24 -22.28
CA THR A 37 17.83 -23.44 -23.53
C THR A 37 16.85 -22.32 -23.88
N GLY A 38 16.70 -21.28 -23.04
CA GLY A 38 16.04 -19.98 -23.34
C GLY A 38 14.56 -20.03 -23.75
N LYS A 39 13.90 -21.19 -23.72
CA LYS A 39 12.54 -21.35 -24.28
C LYS A 39 11.45 -21.77 -23.30
N LYS A 40 11.75 -22.13 -22.06
CA LYS A 40 10.75 -22.80 -21.21
C LYS A 40 10.38 -22.09 -19.89
N LEU A 41 11.14 -21.08 -19.46
CA LEU A 41 10.86 -20.31 -18.22
C LEU A 41 9.62 -19.40 -18.30
N LEU A 42 9.09 -19.17 -19.49
CA LEU A 42 7.93 -18.31 -19.72
C LEU A 42 6.57 -19.06 -19.63
N ARG A 43 6.55 -20.33 -19.22
CA ARG A 43 5.35 -21.19 -19.28
C ARG A 43 4.90 -21.80 -17.96
N GLN A 44 5.36 -21.32 -16.82
CA GLN A 44 4.94 -21.87 -15.51
C GLN A 44 4.03 -20.93 -14.72
N SER A 45 2.85 -20.60 -15.25
CA SER A 45 1.68 -20.53 -14.39
C SER A 45 1.03 -21.92 -14.43
N ALA A 46 0.84 -22.57 -13.29
CA ALA A 46 0.12 -23.85 -13.20
C ALA A 46 -1.35 -23.73 -13.64
N VAL A 47 -1.78 -22.54 -14.04
CA VAL A 47 -3.13 -22.18 -14.45
C VAL A 47 -3.14 -21.66 -15.87
N GLU A 48 -4.06 -22.14 -16.70
CA GLU A 48 -4.21 -21.70 -18.09
C GLU A 48 -4.62 -20.20 -18.15
N PRO A 49 -3.94 -19.38 -18.99
CA PRO A 49 -4.27 -17.97 -19.14
C PRO A 49 -5.68 -17.75 -19.66
N SER A 50 -6.51 -17.01 -18.91
CA SER A 50 -7.90 -16.73 -19.27
C SER A 50 -8.25 -15.25 -19.12
N GLY A 51 -8.40 -14.53 -20.24
CA GLY A 51 -8.86 -13.14 -20.22
C GLY A 51 -10.30 -12.98 -19.69
N LYS A 52 -11.13 -14.02 -19.84
CA LYS A 52 -12.50 -14.04 -19.32
C LYS A 52 -12.52 -13.98 -17.79
N ALA A 53 -11.48 -14.49 -17.13
CA ALA A 53 -11.37 -14.46 -15.67
C ALA A 53 -11.23 -13.04 -15.11
N LEU A 54 -10.85 -12.04 -15.91
CA LEU A 54 -10.77 -10.63 -15.49
C LEU A 54 -12.13 -9.91 -15.53
N ILE A 55 -13.15 -10.48 -16.20
CA ILE A 55 -14.45 -9.83 -16.38
C ILE A 55 -15.13 -9.49 -15.04
N PRO A 56 -15.17 -10.38 -14.04
CA PRO A 56 -15.76 -10.06 -12.72
C PRO A 56 -15.12 -8.83 -12.06
N PHE A 57 -13.81 -8.73 -12.13
CA PHE A 57 -13.08 -7.58 -11.60
C PHE A 57 -13.40 -6.29 -12.40
N ALA A 58 -13.44 -6.39 -13.72
CA ALA A 58 -13.86 -5.27 -14.59
C ALA A 58 -15.27 -4.82 -14.27
N ILE A 59 -16.21 -5.73 -14.01
CA ILE A 59 -17.59 -5.41 -13.60
C ILE A 59 -17.57 -4.63 -12.27
N PHE A 60 -16.82 -5.10 -11.26
CA PHE A 60 -16.66 -4.35 -10.01
C PHE A 60 -16.21 -2.90 -10.26
N VAL A 61 -15.12 -2.71 -11.01
CA VAL A 61 -14.56 -1.38 -11.28
C VAL A 61 -15.53 -0.51 -12.08
N ILE A 62 -16.16 -1.07 -13.12
CA ILE A 62 -17.13 -0.34 -13.96
C ILE A 62 -18.37 0.08 -13.14
N VAL A 63 -18.89 -0.80 -12.28
CA VAL A 63 -20.03 -0.47 -11.42
C VAL A 63 -19.64 0.61 -10.43
N TYR A 64 -18.52 0.47 -9.72
CA TYR A 64 -18.06 1.43 -8.73
C TYR A 64 -17.82 2.82 -9.34
N LEU A 65 -16.96 2.90 -10.36
CA LEU A 65 -16.62 4.16 -11.00
C LEU A 65 -17.77 4.69 -11.86
N GLY A 66 -18.46 3.81 -12.57
CA GLY A 66 -19.57 4.19 -13.47
C GLY A 66 -20.75 4.80 -12.72
N CYS A 67 -21.16 4.20 -11.59
CA CYS A 67 -22.18 4.80 -10.73
C CYS A 67 -21.75 6.17 -10.20
N GLY A 68 -20.51 6.29 -9.72
CA GLY A 68 -19.99 7.57 -9.25
C GLY A 68 -19.99 8.66 -10.32
N VAL A 69 -19.49 8.35 -11.53
CA VAL A 69 -19.47 9.31 -12.65
C VAL A 69 -20.87 9.69 -13.12
N ILE A 70 -21.82 8.74 -13.19
CA ILE A 70 -23.20 9.02 -13.57
C ILE A 70 -23.86 9.97 -12.56
N LEU A 71 -23.69 9.71 -11.27
CA LEU A 71 -24.23 10.53 -10.20
C LEU A 71 -23.58 11.92 -10.15
N GLU A 72 -22.29 12.01 -10.41
CA GLU A 72 -21.57 13.29 -10.55
C GLU A 72 -22.12 14.12 -11.71
N TYR A 73 -22.37 13.48 -12.85
CA TYR A 73 -23.01 14.14 -14.00
C TYR A 73 -24.44 14.62 -13.70
N GLN A 74 -25.12 13.99 -12.74
CA GLN A 74 -26.45 14.37 -12.26
C GLN A 74 -26.39 15.41 -11.13
N GLU A 75 -25.20 15.94 -10.81
CA GLU A 75 -24.96 16.91 -9.73
C GLU A 75 -25.45 16.40 -8.35
N ALA A 76 -25.40 15.08 -8.14
CA ALA A 76 -25.80 14.50 -6.86
C ALA A 76 -24.73 14.80 -5.79
N ASP A 77 -25.18 15.27 -4.62
CA ASP A 77 -24.31 15.47 -3.47
C ASP A 77 -23.57 14.18 -3.12
N MET A 78 -22.25 14.26 -2.93
CA MET A 78 -21.40 13.11 -2.57
C MET A 78 -21.56 11.91 -3.52
N ALA A 79 -21.57 12.16 -4.83
CA ALA A 79 -21.90 11.21 -5.89
C ALA A 79 -21.23 9.83 -5.75
N PHE A 80 -19.92 9.79 -5.44
CA PHE A 80 -19.17 8.53 -5.29
C PHE A 80 -19.44 7.78 -3.97
N TYR A 81 -20.19 8.38 -3.04
CA TYR A 81 -20.62 7.75 -1.79
C TYR A 81 -22.09 7.29 -1.82
N GLN A 82 -22.87 7.74 -2.81
CA GLN A 82 -24.27 7.32 -2.96
C GLN A 82 -24.39 5.81 -3.23
N PHE A 83 -23.45 5.25 -3.98
CA PHE A 83 -23.37 3.81 -4.21
C PHE A 83 -22.21 3.20 -3.39
N PRO A 84 -22.50 2.45 -2.32
CA PRO A 84 -21.45 1.91 -1.44
C PRO A 84 -20.48 1.00 -2.19
N ALA A 85 -19.17 1.29 -2.07
CA ALA A 85 -18.13 0.51 -2.73
C ALA A 85 -18.14 -1.00 -2.39
N PRO A 86 -18.45 -1.44 -1.15
CA PRO A 86 -18.62 -2.86 -0.83
C PRO A 86 -19.71 -3.54 -1.64
N LEU A 87 -20.79 -2.83 -1.98
CA LEU A 87 -21.87 -3.36 -2.79
C LEU A 87 -21.42 -3.59 -4.24
N ALA A 88 -20.62 -2.68 -4.80
CA ALA A 88 -19.99 -2.89 -6.11
C ALA A 88 -19.09 -4.12 -6.12
N ALA A 89 -18.31 -4.32 -5.04
CA ALA A 89 -17.45 -5.50 -4.90
C ALA A 89 -18.26 -6.81 -4.83
N ILE A 90 -19.39 -6.83 -4.11
CA ILE A 90 -20.30 -7.99 -4.08
C ILE A 90 -20.84 -8.28 -5.48
N ILE A 91 -21.21 -7.27 -6.27
CA ILE A 91 -21.68 -7.48 -7.66
C ILE A 91 -20.55 -8.13 -8.49
N GLY A 92 -19.31 -7.69 -8.34
CA GLY A 92 -18.15 -8.35 -8.95
C GLY A 92 -17.97 -9.81 -8.49
N VAL A 93 -18.13 -10.09 -7.20
CA VAL A 93 -18.10 -11.45 -6.63
C VAL A 93 -19.23 -12.32 -7.20
N MET A 94 -20.45 -11.82 -7.27
CA MET A 94 -21.59 -12.53 -7.89
C MET A 94 -21.31 -12.85 -9.37
N ALA A 95 -20.76 -11.89 -10.11
CA ALA A 95 -20.32 -12.12 -11.48
C ALA A 95 -19.24 -13.22 -11.55
N ALA A 96 -18.30 -13.28 -10.61
CA ALA A 96 -17.30 -14.35 -10.53
C ALA A 96 -17.94 -15.72 -10.29
N PHE A 97 -18.93 -15.82 -9.41
CA PHE A 97 -19.67 -17.07 -9.18
C PHE A 97 -20.43 -17.55 -10.43
N VAL A 98 -20.90 -16.64 -11.28
CA VAL A 98 -21.62 -16.98 -12.51
C VAL A 98 -20.68 -17.28 -13.67
N LEU A 99 -19.64 -16.47 -13.87
CA LEU A 99 -18.84 -16.49 -15.09
C LEU A 99 -17.62 -17.43 -15.01
N LEU A 100 -17.08 -17.66 -13.81
CA LEU A 100 -15.91 -18.53 -13.65
C LEU A 100 -16.33 -20.02 -13.66
N THR A 101 -15.41 -20.87 -14.10
CA THR A 101 -15.59 -22.31 -14.13
C THR A 101 -15.37 -22.95 -12.75
N GLY A 102 -15.95 -24.14 -12.51
CA GLY A 102 -15.85 -24.91 -11.27
C GLY A 102 -17.18 -25.01 -10.53
N SER A 103 -17.23 -25.90 -9.52
CA SER A 103 -18.39 -26.06 -8.65
C SER A 103 -18.60 -24.84 -7.75
N PHE A 104 -19.82 -24.70 -7.20
CA PHE A 104 -20.10 -23.62 -6.26
C PHE A 104 -19.19 -23.68 -5.02
N ASP A 105 -18.99 -24.88 -4.49
CA ASP A 105 -18.19 -25.11 -3.28
C ASP A 105 -16.71 -24.74 -3.51
N GLU A 106 -16.12 -25.12 -4.63
CA GLU A 106 -14.75 -24.74 -4.99
C GLU A 106 -14.58 -23.21 -5.14
N LYS A 107 -15.54 -22.55 -5.76
CA LYS A 107 -15.54 -21.09 -5.91
C LYS A 107 -15.69 -20.40 -4.55
N PHE A 108 -16.58 -20.95 -3.70
CA PHE A 108 -16.82 -20.40 -2.37
C PHE A 108 -15.59 -20.59 -1.46
N GLU A 109 -14.95 -21.76 -1.48
CA GLU A 109 -13.70 -21.98 -0.76
C GLU A 109 -12.59 -21.04 -1.23
N THR A 110 -12.47 -20.83 -2.56
CA THR A 110 -11.50 -19.88 -3.14
C THR A 110 -11.78 -18.45 -2.68
N PHE A 111 -13.04 -18.03 -2.71
CA PHE A 111 -13.46 -16.72 -2.23
C PHE A 111 -13.12 -16.52 -0.74
N VAL A 112 -13.50 -17.49 0.11
CA VAL A 112 -13.20 -17.43 1.56
C VAL A 112 -11.69 -17.39 1.82
N ARG A 113 -10.90 -18.16 1.07
CA ARG A 113 -9.44 -18.12 1.16
C ARG A 113 -8.88 -16.74 0.86
N GLY A 114 -9.37 -16.05 -0.18
CA GLY A 114 -8.98 -14.68 -0.50
C GLY A 114 -9.40 -13.68 0.58
N CYS A 115 -10.62 -13.80 1.11
CA CYS A 115 -11.07 -12.99 2.26
C CYS A 115 -10.19 -13.22 3.51
N GLY A 116 -9.71 -14.45 3.71
CA GLY A 116 -8.87 -14.87 4.84
C GLY A 116 -7.37 -14.68 4.62
N ASP A 117 -6.95 -14.01 3.55
CA ASP A 117 -5.53 -13.70 3.34
C ASP A 117 -4.98 -12.85 4.49
N SER A 118 -3.80 -13.22 4.98
CA SER A 118 -3.20 -12.60 6.15
C SER A 118 -2.99 -11.09 5.98
N ASN A 119 -2.62 -10.63 4.78
CA ASN A 119 -2.40 -9.20 4.52
C ASN A 119 -3.73 -8.44 4.53
N ILE A 120 -4.79 -9.03 3.94
CA ILE A 120 -6.14 -8.46 3.96
C ILE A 120 -6.66 -8.32 5.39
N LEU A 121 -6.56 -9.38 6.20
CA LEU A 121 -7.01 -9.35 7.60
C LEU A 121 -6.22 -8.36 8.45
N ILE A 122 -4.90 -8.29 8.26
CA ILE A 122 -4.05 -7.30 8.94
C ILE A 122 -4.51 -5.87 8.61
N MET A 123 -4.73 -5.56 7.34
CA MET A 123 -5.25 -4.24 6.93
C MET A 123 -6.62 -3.96 7.55
N CYS A 124 -7.53 -4.91 7.52
CA CYS A 124 -8.86 -4.79 8.11
C CYS A 124 -8.81 -4.43 9.62
N ILE A 125 -7.92 -5.08 10.38
CA ILE A 125 -7.76 -4.76 11.81
C ILE A 125 -7.13 -3.38 12.01
N ILE A 126 -6.15 -2.99 11.17
CA ILE A 126 -5.57 -1.65 11.21
C ILE A 126 -6.64 -0.58 10.98
N TYR A 127 -7.57 -0.78 10.05
CA TYR A 127 -8.66 0.16 9.81
C TYR A 127 -9.52 0.38 11.04
N LEU A 128 -9.97 -0.71 11.69
CA LEU A 128 -10.78 -0.62 12.90
C LEU A 128 -10.03 0.13 14.02
N LEU A 129 -8.79 -0.24 14.28
CA LEU A 129 -7.98 0.41 15.32
C LEU A 129 -7.72 1.89 15.02
N ALA A 130 -7.47 2.23 13.75
CA ALA A 130 -7.26 3.62 13.32
C ALA A 130 -8.52 4.47 13.51
N GLY A 131 -9.68 3.95 13.13
CA GLY A 131 -10.97 4.60 13.37
C GLY A 131 -11.23 4.80 14.86
N GLY A 132 -10.97 3.76 15.67
CA GLY A 132 -11.07 3.84 17.13
C GLY A 132 -10.17 4.90 17.73
N PHE A 133 -8.90 4.96 17.31
CA PHE A 133 -7.93 5.96 17.74
C PHE A 133 -8.40 7.38 17.37
N ALA A 134 -8.79 7.61 16.13
CA ALA A 134 -9.29 8.91 15.66
C ALA A 134 -10.52 9.38 16.45
N ALA A 135 -11.49 8.48 16.64
CA ALA A 135 -12.72 8.80 17.37
C ALA A 135 -12.47 9.13 18.84
N VAL A 136 -11.59 8.39 19.53
CA VAL A 136 -11.22 8.66 20.92
C VAL A 136 -10.42 9.96 21.03
N CYS A 137 -9.44 10.21 20.15
CA CYS A 137 -8.68 11.45 20.12
C CYS A 137 -9.57 12.69 19.89
N ASN A 138 -10.57 12.55 19.01
CA ASN A 138 -11.55 13.62 18.80
C ASN A 138 -12.40 13.86 20.05
N ALA A 139 -12.96 12.82 20.64
CA ALA A 139 -13.82 12.91 21.82
C ALA A 139 -13.08 13.40 23.09
N SER A 140 -11.77 13.14 23.19
CA SER A 140 -10.92 13.61 24.31
C SER A 140 -10.35 15.02 24.12
N GLY A 141 -10.51 15.64 22.93
CA GLY A 141 -9.89 16.92 22.56
C GLY A 141 -8.38 16.84 22.27
N CYS A 142 -7.84 15.62 22.17
CA CYS A 142 -6.42 15.41 21.82
C CYS A 142 -6.13 15.81 20.36
N LEU A 143 -7.08 15.58 19.46
CA LEU A 143 -6.95 15.98 18.05
C LEU A 143 -6.87 17.50 17.92
N ASP A 144 -7.79 18.23 18.56
CA ASP A 144 -7.83 19.70 18.53
C ASP A 144 -6.55 20.34 19.08
N SER A 145 -6.04 19.83 20.22
CA SER A 145 -4.80 20.32 20.80
C SER A 145 -3.60 20.08 19.88
N THR A 146 -3.55 18.93 19.22
CA THR A 146 -2.47 18.60 18.28
C THR A 146 -2.50 19.50 17.05
N VAL A 147 -3.67 19.73 16.48
CA VAL A 147 -3.87 20.63 15.34
C VAL A 147 -3.51 22.07 15.72
N ASN A 148 -3.97 22.54 16.88
CA ASN A 148 -3.68 23.89 17.38
C ASN A 148 -2.18 24.10 17.59
N LEU A 149 -1.46 23.09 18.11
CA LEU A 149 -0.01 23.12 18.24
C LEU A 149 0.63 23.32 16.84
N GLY A 150 0.21 22.53 15.85
CA GLY A 150 0.72 22.65 14.49
C GLY A 150 0.49 24.04 13.90
N LEU A 151 -0.75 24.55 13.99
CA LEU A 151 -1.14 25.86 13.46
C LEU A 151 -0.47 27.05 14.19
N THR A 152 -0.06 26.86 15.44
CA THR A 152 0.65 27.91 16.22
C THR A 152 2.09 28.09 15.72
N TYR A 153 2.77 27.00 15.37
CA TYR A 153 4.20 27.03 15.05
C TYR A 153 4.52 26.92 13.56
N ILE A 154 3.61 26.38 12.73
CA ILE A 154 3.82 26.18 11.29
C ILE A 154 2.97 27.21 10.52
N PRO A 155 3.58 28.14 9.80
CA PRO A 155 2.84 29.05 8.92
C PRO A 155 1.97 28.27 7.91
N ALA A 156 0.78 28.78 7.59
CA ALA A 156 -0.21 28.10 6.75
C ALA A 156 0.35 27.68 5.38
N GLU A 157 1.24 28.48 4.82
CA GLU A 157 1.92 28.23 3.53
C GLU A 157 2.82 27.00 3.52
N TYR A 158 3.30 26.51 4.70
CA TYR A 158 4.15 25.33 4.82
C TYR A 158 3.41 24.09 5.31
N LEU A 159 2.13 24.19 5.67
CA LEU A 159 1.35 23.08 6.24
C LEU A 159 1.28 21.87 5.30
N ALA A 160 1.00 22.11 4.02
CA ALA A 160 0.90 21.04 3.04
C ALA A 160 2.25 20.32 2.83
N ALA A 161 3.33 21.07 2.70
CA ALA A 161 4.69 20.53 2.60
C ALA A 161 5.10 19.79 3.89
N GLY A 162 4.74 20.34 5.06
CA GLY A 162 4.96 19.72 6.37
C GLY A 162 4.24 18.38 6.49
N ILE A 163 2.97 18.31 6.12
CA ILE A 163 2.18 17.07 6.13
C ILE A 163 2.77 16.03 5.17
N PHE A 164 3.18 16.42 3.96
CA PHE A 164 3.86 15.54 3.02
C PHE A 164 5.15 14.95 3.62
N ILE A 165 6.02 15.79 4.20
CA ILE A 165 7.30 15.37 4.80
C ILE A 165 7.06 14.44 6.00
N ILE A 166 6.15 14.82 6.92
CA ILE A 166 5.84 14.03 8.11
C ILE A 166 5.26 12.68 7.72
N SER A 167 4.33 12.63 6.77
CA SER A 167 3.75 11.39 6.24
C SER A 167 4.85 10.48 5.67
N GLY A 168 5.77 11.03 4.89
CA GLY A 168 6.89 10.29 4.31
C GLY A 168 7.87 9.77 5.36
N PHE A 169 8.19 10.58 6.35
CA PHE A 169 9.07 10.19 7.46
C PHE A 169 8.48 9.04 8.28
N ILE A 170 7.19 9.15 8.65
CA ILE A 170 6.50 8.11 9.43
C ILE A 170 6.43 6.81 8.62
N ALA A 171 6.02 6.87 7.35
CA ALA A 171 5.92 5.68 6.51
C ALA A 171 7.29 5.01 6.27
N THR A 172 8.37 5.80 6.13
CA THR A 172 9.74 5.27 6.03
C THR A 172 10.14 4.51 7.30
N ALA A 173 9.81 5.08 8.46
CA ALA A 173 10.20 4.54 9.77
C ALA A 173 9.36 3.34 10.20
N THR A 174 8.05 3.36 9.93
CA THR A 174 7.13 2.27 10.30
C THR A 174 7.17 1.08 9.34
N GLY A 175 7.55 1.34 8.09
CA GLY A 175 7.49 0.34 7.02
C GLY A 175 6.06 -0.03 6.58
N THR A 176 5.05 0.78 6.94
CA THR A 176 3.66 0.54 6.53
C THR A 176 2.98 1.82 6.08
N SER A 177 2.58 1.86 4.81
CA SER A 177 1.84 2.99 4.24
C SER A 177 0.42 3.09 4.82
N CYS A 178 -0.27 1.96 5.03
CA CYS A 178 -1.59 1.92 5.64
C CYS A 178 -1.58 2.41 7.09
N GLY A 179 -0.63 1.94 7.90
CA GLY A 179 -0.48 2.39 9.29
C GLY A 179 -0.18 3.89 9.39
N SER A 180 0.65 4.40 8.49
CA SER A 180 0.99 5.83 8.42
C SER A 180 -0.19 6.69 7.95
N ALA A 181 -0.96 6.22 6.97
CA ALA A 181 -2.21 6.86 6.55
C ALA A 181 -3.20 6.97 7.72
N ALA A 182 -3.32 5.90 8.49
CA ALA A 182 -4.17 5.85 9.68
C ALA A 182 -3.74 6.82 10.79
N ALA A 183 -2.43 7.01 10.98
CA ALA A 183 -1.89 7.90 12.00
C ALA A 183 -1.96 9.38 11.60
N VAL A 184 -1.65 9.71 10.33
CA VAL A 184 -1.56 11.09 9.85
C VAL A 184 -2.88 11.63 9.33
N GLY A 185 -3.71 10.76 8.72
CA GLY A 185 -4.96 11.16 8.06
C GLY A 185 -5.87 12.05 8.91
N PRO A 186 -6.22 11.68 10.16
CA PRO A 186 -7.07 12.50 11.01
C PRO A 186 -6.48 13.89 11.29
N ILE A 187 -5.17 13.96 11.52
CA ILE A 187 -4.46 15.24 11.78
C ILE A 187 -4.53 16.11 10.53
N ALA A 188 -4.20 15.54 9.36
CA ALA A 188 -4.17 16.28 8.10
C ALA A 188 -5.52 16.89 7.76
N ILE A 189 -6.61 16.14 7.95
CA ILE A 189 -7.97 16.63 7.71
C ILE A 189 -8.35 17.73 8.68
N ALA A 190 -8.09 17.54 9.98
CA ALA A 190 -8.39 18.54 10.97
C ALA A 190 -7.56 19.84 10.79
N VAL A 191 -6.30 19.72 10.35
CA VAL A 191 -5.47 20.87 9.94
C VAL A 191 -6.09 21.59 8.75
N ALA A 192 -6.50 20.84 7.71
CA ALA A 192 -7.10 21.41 6.52
C ALA A 192 -8.41 22.16 6.86
N ASP A 193 -9.30 21.56 7.65
CA ASP A 193 -10.55 22.16 8.09
C ASP A 193 -10.32 23.48 8.85
N LYS A 194 -9.34 23.54 9.77
CA LYS A 194 -9.03 24.73 10.54
C LYS A 194 -8.25 25.79 9.77
N ALA A 195 -7.36 25.38 8.87
CA ALA A 195 -6.57 26.28 8.05
C ALA A 195 -7.34 26.78 6.82
N GLY A 196 -8.48 26.20 6.46
CA GLY A 196 -9.22 26.50 5.23
C GLY A 196 -8.53 26.02 3.97
N ILE A 197 -7.79 24.90 4.06
CA ILE A 197 -7.12 24.24 2.93
C ILE A 197 -8.08 23.18 2.36
N SER A 198 -8.09 23.03 1.04
CA SER A 198 -8.91 22.00 0.36
C SER A 198 -8.57 20.60 0.85
N LEU A 199 -9.58 19.83 1.24
CA LEU A 199 -9.41 18.46 1.72
C LEU A 199 -8.79 17.54 0.67
N PRO A 200 -9.23 17.52 -0.62
CA PRO A 200 -8.59 16.72 -1.64
C PRO A 200 -7.09 17.01 -1.80
N PHE A 201 -6.71 18.30 -1.72
CA PHE A 201 -5.32 18.73 -1.82
C PHE A 201 -4.47 18.19 -0.66
N ILE A 202 -4.91 18.38 0.59
CA ILE A 202 -4.15 17.91 1.76
C ILE A 202 -4.06 16.37 1.80
N MET A 203 -5.13 15.68 1.38
CA MET A 203 -5.13 14.22 1.26
C MET A 203 -4.13 13.74 0.19
N GLY A 204 -4.02 14.46 -0.92
CA GLY A 204 -3.00 14.20 -1.94
C GLY A 204 -1.59 14.34 -1.39
N CYS A 205 -1.34 15.30 -0.48
CA CYS A 205 -0.07 15.43 0.22
C CYS A 205 0.20 14.23 1.14
N VAL A 206 -0.81 13.74 1.89
CA VAL A 206 -0.68 12.54 2.72
C VAL A 206 -0.34 11.33 1.87
N ILE A 207 -1.14 11.07 0.81
CA ILE A 207 -0.92 9.93 -0.10
C ILE A 207 0.48 10.00 -0.73
N GLY A 208 0.88 11.16 -1.24
CA GLY A 208 2.23 11.34 -1.79
C GLY A 208 3.31 11.05 -0.76
N GLY A 209 3.16 11.55 0.47
CA GLY A 209 4.11 11.34 1.55
C GLY A 209 4.23 9.88 1.97
N ILE A 210 3.12 9.17 2.20
CA ILE A 210 3.18 7.76 2.60
C ILE A 210 3.76 6.87 1.49
N MET A 211 3.54 7.21 0.21
CA MET A 211 4.14 6.50 -0.92
C MET A 211 5.65 6.79 -1.05
N LEU A 212 6.09 8.02 -0.74
CA LEU A 212 7.51 8.34 -0.59
C LEU A 212 8.15 7.43 0.47
N GLY A 213 7.51 7.35 1.63
CA GLY A 213 8.00 6.55 2.76
C GLY A 213 8.05 5.06 2.45
N ASP A 214 7.03 4.50 1.82
CA ASP A 214 7.00 3.09 1.40
C ASP A 214 8.17 2.76 0.44
N ASN A 215 8.45 3.65 -0.52
CA ASN A 215 9.59 3.50 -1.43
C ASN A 215 10.94 3.55 -0.74
N LEU A 216 11.10 4.40 0.29
CA LEU A 216 12.35 4.60 1.02
C LEU A 216 12.52 3.70 2.24
N SER A 217 11.48 3.00 2.68
CA SER A 217 11.58 2.11 3.82
C SER A 217 12.44 0.88 3.49
N ILE A 218 13.33 0.51 4.43
CA ILE A 218 14.11 -0.73 4.37
C ILE A 218 13.29 -1.92 4.86
N ILE A 219 12.29 -1.65 5.71
CA ILE A 219 11.51 -2.68 6.42
C ILE A 219 10.06 -2.81 5.90
N SER A 220 9.68 -2.07 4.84
CA SER A 220 8.32 -2.17 4.31
C SER A 220 8.05 -3.54 3.67
N ASP A 221 6.78 -3.95 3.72
CA ASP A 221 6.32 -5.22 3.12
C ASP A 221 6.67 -5.28 1.64
N THR A 222 6.54 -4.16 0.91
CA THR A 222 6.93 -4.04 -0.50
C THR A 222 8.44 -4.21 -0.71
N THR A 223 9.26 -3.69 0.20
CA THR A 223 10.72 -3.88 0.17
C THR A 223 11.10 -5.33 0.42
N ILE A 224 10.50 -5.95 1.44
CA ILE A 224 10.74 -7.36 1.78
C ILE A 224 10.32 -8.25 0.61
N ALA A 225 9.11 -8.06 0.08
CA ALA A 225 8.57 -8.84 -1.03
C ALA A 225 9.44 -8.71 -2.29
N SER A 226 9.76 -7.48 -2.71
CA SER A 226 10.53 -7.25 -3.94
C SER A 226 11.97 -7.77 -3.83
N THR A 227 12.64 -7.58 -2.70
CA THR A 227 14.03 -8.02 -2.54
C THR A 227 14.16 -9.54 -2.37
N ARG A 228 13.22 -10.17 -1.64
CA ARG A 228 13.22 -11.64 -1.47
C ARG A 228 12.93 -12.36 -2.77
N THR A 229 11.93 -11.92 -3.53
CA THR A 229 11.60 -12.54 -4.83
C THR A 229 12.74 -12.39 -5.83
N GLN A 230 13.46 -11.27 -5.82
CA GLN A 230 14.59 -11.05 -6.71
C GLN A 230 15.92 -11.63 -6.18
N GLY A 231 15.99 -12.02 -4.91
CA GLY A 231 17.19 -12.59 -4.28
C GLY A 231 18.28 -11.56 -4.01
N CYS A 232 17.93 -10.29 -3.76
CA CYS A 232 18.86 -9.21 -3.46
C CYS A 232 18.68 -8.65 -2.04
N GLU A 233 19.58 -7.77 -1.60
CA GLU A 233 19.52 -7.18 -0.26
C GLU A 233 18.61 -5.94 -0.22
N MET A 234 17.88 -5.75 0.89
CA MET A 234 16.99 -4.59 1.11
C MET A 234 17.73 -3.26 0.98
N LYS A 235 18.99 -3.20 1.47
CA LYS A 235 19.82 -1.99 1.36
C LYS A 235 20.18 -1.63 -0.09
N ASP A 236 20.24 -2.60 -0.99
CA ASP A 236 20.53 -2.32 -2.40
C ASP A 236 19.32 -1.72 -3.11
N LYS A 237 18.11 -2.22 -2.82
CA LYS A 237 16.84 -1.61 -3.24
C LYS A 237 16.72 -0.19 -2.69
N PHE A 238 17.01 0.03 -1.41
CA PHE A 238 16.98 1.36 -0.80
C PHE A 238 17.87 2.36 -1.54
N LYS A 239 19.12 1.99 -1.86
CA LYS A 239 20.04 2.87 -2.60
C LYS A 239 19.51 3.28 -3.96
N LEU A 240 18.90 2.35 -4.71
CA LEU A 240 18.28 2.64 -6.00
C LEU A 240 17.09 3.57 -5.84
N ASN A 241 16.18 3.22 -4.94
CA ASN A 241 14.96 3.99 -4.71
C ASN A 241 15.25 5.38 -4.14
N PHE A 242 16.30 5.53 -3.33
CA PHE A 242 16.72 6.85 -2.83
C PHE A 242 16.97 7.82 -3.99
N TRP A 243 17.75 7.42 -5.00
CA TRP A 243 18.01 8.27 -6.17
C TRP A 243 16.80 8.45 -7.06
N LEU A 244 15.92 7.44 -7.16
CA LEU A 244 14.66 7.54 -7.92
C LEU A 244 13.68 8.53 -7.29
N THR A 245 13.63 8.61 -5.96
CA THR A 245 12.64 9.38 -5.22
C THR A 245 13.13 10.77 -4.81
N LEU A 246 14.44 10.99 -4.71
CA LEU A 246 15.01 12.25 -4.19
C LEU A 246 14.56 13.46 -5.00
N ALA A 247 14.74 13.45 -6.33
CA ALA A 247 14.32 14.57 -7.17
C ALA A 247 12.79 14.78 -7.13
N PRO A 248 11.94 13.76 -7.30
CA PRO A 248 10.49 13.88 -7.10
C PRO A 248 10.10 14.47 -5.75
N ALA A 249 10.72 14.04 -4.66
CA ALA A 249 10.41 14.54 -3.32
C ALA A 249 10.74 16.02 -3.16
N VAL A 250 11.94 16.43 -3.58
CA VAL A 250 12.38 17.83 -3.52
C VAL A 250 11.48 18.72 -4.39
N ILE A 251 11.20 18.30 -5.63
CA ILE A 251 10.31 19.05 -6.53
C ILE A 251 8.91 19.17 -5.93
N THR A 252 8.38 18.08 -5.36
CA THR A 252 7.06 18.11 -4.69
C THR A 252 7.04 19.13 -3.55
N VAL A 253 8.04 19.15 -2.68
CA VAL A 253 8.13 20.12 -1.59
C VAL A 253 8.16 21.55 -2.13
N ILE A 254 8.96 21.81 -3.18
CA ILE A 254 9.02 23.15 -3.82
C ILE A 254 7.66 23.51 -4.42
N LEU A 255 6.98 22.58 -5.10
CA LEU A 255 5.66 22.85 -5.68
C LEU A 255 4.60 23.09 -4.60
N LEU A 256 4.64 22.34 -3.49
CA LEU A 256 3.71 22.51 -2.37
C LEU A 256 3.91 23.87 -1.67
N ILE A 257 5.14 24.37 -1.61
CA ILE A 257 5.42 25.71 -1.04
C ILE A 257 5.05 26.81 -2.05
N ALA A 258 5.36 26.62 -3.33
CA ALA A 258 5.18 27.67 -4.35
C ALA A 258 3.73 27.79 -4.86
N PHE A 259 3.02 26.69 -4.94
CA PHE A 259 1.69 26.58 -5.54
C PHE A 259 0.66 25.91 -4.62
N GLY A 260 1.05 25.60 -3.39
CA GLY A 260 0.16 25.04 -2.40
C GLY A 260 -0.91 26.04 -1.99
N GLU A 261 -2.09 25.52 -1.64
CA GLU A 261 -3.17 26.35 -1.10
C GLU A 261 -2.72 26.94 0.24
N SER A 262 -2.57 28.25 0.26
CA SER A 262 -2.40 28.99 1.52
C SER A 262 -3.78 29.17 2.12
N GLY A 263 -4.05 28.55 3.26
CA GLY A 263 -5.35 28.66 3.90
C GLY A 263 -5.76 30.11 4.17
N ALA A 264 -6.69 30.60 3.39
CA ALA A 264 -7.27 31.96 3.55
C ALA A 264 -8.02 32.14 4.89
N GLY A 265 -8.21 31.07 5.65
CA GLY A 265 -8.96 31.01 6.91
C GLY A 265 -8.09 30.91 8.16
N ALA A 266 -6.77 30.78 8.05
CA ALA A 266 -5.90 30.76 9.22
C ALA A 266 -5.89 32.15 9.87
N THR A 267 -6.76 32.34 10.85
CA THR A 267 -6.73 33.54 11.70
C THR A 267 -5.37 33.58 12.39
N SER A 268 -4.61 34.65 12.13
CA SER A 268 -3.31 34.89 12.76
C SER A 268 -3.50 35.12 14.27
N GLY A 269 -3.44 34.05 15.06
CA GLY A 269 -3.55 34.15 16.50
C GLY A 269 -2.97 32.92 17.18
N PRO A 270 -2.46 33.00 18.40
CA PRO A 270 -2.04 31.81 19.13
C PRO A 270 -3.28 30.97 19.42
N TYR A 271 -3.27 29.77 18.86
CA TYR A 271 -4.28 28.76 19.15
C TYR A 271 -3.99 28.13 20.53
N GLU A 272 -4.99 28.08 21.42
CA GLU A 272 -4.84 27.41 22.71
C GLU A 272 -4.69 25.89 22.51
N PHE A 273 -3.66 25.30 23.08
CA PHE A 273 -3.41 23.86 23.08
C PHE A 273 -2.86 23.42 24.46
N ASP A 274 -3.07 22.14 24.76
CA ASP A 274 -2.59 21.50 25.97
C ASP A 274 -1.58 20.40 25.62
N TRP A 275 -0.36 20.51 26.15
CA TRP A 275 0.72 19.56 25.91
C TRP A 275 0.37 18.12 26.28
N ILE A 276 -0.44 17.91 27.35
CA ILE A 276 -0.86 16.56 27.78
C ILE A 276 -1.80 15.96 26.76
N LYS A 277 -2.69 16.76 26.18
CA LYS A 277 -3.60 16.30 25.12
C LYS A 277 -2.90 16.02 23.79
N VAL A 278 -1.71 16.56 23.57
CA VAL A 278 -0.89 16.25 22.37
C VAL A 278 -0.16 14.91 22.51
N LEU A 279 0.09 14.44 23.75
CA LEU A 279 0.88 13.23 24.01
C LEU A 279 0.45 11.97 23.23
N PRO A 280 -0.86 11.66 23.04
CA PRO A 280 -1.26 10.45 22.29
C PRO A 280 -0.70 10.43 20.86
N TYR A 281 -0.76 11.56 20.17
CA TYR A 281 -0.21 11.66 18.81
C TYR A 281 1.31 11.57 18.80
N ILE A 282 1.99 12.27 19.73
CA ILE A 282 3.45 12.17 19.88
C ILE A 282 3.86 10.72 20.18
N ALA A 283 3.15 10.06 21.13
CA ALA A 283 3.44 8.67 21.49
C ALA A 283 3.26 7.73 20.29
N VAL A 284 2.16 7.85 19.53
CA VAL A 284 1.91 7.07 18.32
C VAL A 284 3.03 7.31 17.29
N LEU A 285 3.39 8.56 17.02
CA LEU A 285 4.43 8.90 16.06
C LEU A 285 5.80 8.37 16.49
N VAL A 286 6.20 8.61 17.74
CA VAL A 286 7.51 8.18 18.29
C VAL A 286 7.61 6.65 18.31
N THR A 287 6.59 5.95 18.83
CA THR A 287 6.62 4.48 18.90
C THR A 287 6.58 3.85 17.51
N ALA A 288 5.86 4.45 16.55
CA ALA A 288 5.88 4.03 15.16
C ALA A 288 7.30 4.18 14.55
N VAL A 289 7.95 5.33 14.75
CA VAL A 289 9.32 5.60 14.27
C VAL A 289 10.35 4.64 14.86
N ILE A 290 10.20 4.24 16.14
CA ILE A 290 11.08 3.25 16.79
C ILE A 290 10.86 1.83 16.25
N GLY A 291 9.82 1.62 15.44
CA GLY A 291 9.52 0.32 14.82
C GLY A 291 8.65 -0.60 15.69
N VAL A 292 7.89 -0.05 16.63
CA VAL A 292 6.89 -0.82 17.38
C VAL A 292 5.77 -1.25 16.43
N ASN A 293 5.28 -2.48 16.63
CA ASN A 293 4.20 -3.02 15.78
C ASN A 293 2.98 -2.09 15.78
N VAL A 294 2.42 -1.81 14.60
CA VAL A 294 1.33 -0.85 14.38
C VAL A 294 0.07 -1.15 15.23
N PHE A 295 -0.22 -2.42 15.50
CA PHE A 295 -1.33 -2.80 16.39
C PHE A 295 -1.11 -2.30 17.81
N VAL A 296 0.11 -2.52 18.35
CA VAL A 296 0.48 -2.06 19.69
C VAL A 296 0.47 -0.53 19.76
N VAL A 297 0.95 0.13 18.72
CA VAL A 297 0.96 1.60 18.58
C VAL A 297 -0.46 2.17 18.66
N LEU A 298 -1.38 1.65 17.83
CA LEU A 298 -2.76 2.15 17.77
C LEU A 298 -3.55 1.81 19.04
N VAL A 299 -3.43 0.58 19.54
CA VAL A 299 -4.08 0.17 20.80
C VAL A 299 -3.56 1.02 21.97
N GLY A 300 -2.23 1.19 22.09
CA GLY A 300 -1.62 2.04 23.09
C GLY A 300 -2.09 3.50 22.97
N GLY A 301 -2.20 4.03 21.76
CA GLY A 301 -2.73 5.35 21.47
C GLY A 301 -4.18 5.53 21.91
N ILE A 302 -5.06 4.54 21.64
CA ILE A 302 -6.46 4.54 22.08
C ILE A 302 -6.56 4.64 23.60
N PHE A 303 -5.81 3.79 24.32
CA PHE A 303 -5.86 3.78 25.78
C PHE A 303 -5.24 5.04 26.39
N LEU A 304 -4.15 5.57 25.82
CA LEU A 304 -3.53 6.80 26.29
C LEU A 304 -4.46 8.00 26.08
N ALA A 305 -5.07 8.15 24.90
CA ALA A 305 -6.05 9.21 24.63
C ALA A 305 -7.30 9.07 25.51
N GLY A 306 -7.76 7.83 25.74
CA GLY A 306 -8.87 7.53 26.63
C GLY A 306 -8.57 7.90 28.08
N ALA A 307 -7.38 7.54 28.59
CA ALA A 307 -6.94 7.90 29.94
C ALA A 307 -6.88 9.43 30.15
N ILE A 308 -6.35 10.15 29.14
CA ILE A 308 -6.34 11.62 29.15
C ILE A 308 -7.77 12.20 29.14
N GLY A 309 -8.64 11.65 28.26
CA GLY A 309 -10.04 12.08 28.20
C GLY A 309 -10.81 11.86 29.49
N LEU A 310 -10.56 10.73 30.18
CA LEU A 310 -11.10 10.43 31.50
C LEU A 310 -10.55 11.38 32.58
N TRP A 311 -9.24 11.65 32.55
CA TRP A 311 -8.57 12.55 33.52
C TRP A 311 -9.11 13.98 33.43
N TYR A 312 -9.32 14.50 32.24
CA TYR A 312 -9.87 15.83 31.99
C TYR A 312 -11.40 15.89 32.09
N GLY A 313 -12.07 14.78 32.38
CA GLY A 313 -13.54 14.71 32.43
C GLY A 313 -14.25 14.89 31.09
N ALA A 314 -13.51 14.86 29.97
CA ALA A 314 -14.08 14.91 28.63
C ALA A 314 -14.78 13.59 28.25
N LEU A 315 -14.37 12.46 28.85
CA LEU A 315 -14.94 11.15 28.68
C LEU A 315 -15.34 10.54 30.03
N ALA A 316 -16.42 9.74 30.00
CA ALA A 316 -16.74 8.78 31.05
C ALA A 316 -16.35 7.37 30.56
N PRO A 317 -16.20 6.36 31.46
CA PRO A 317 -15.83 5.00 31.02
C PRO A 317 -16.74 4.41 29.93
N LEU A 318 -18.05 4.66 30.03
CA LEU A 318 -19.01 4.21 29.02
C LEU A 318 -18.85 4.97 27.70
N SER A 319 -18.70 6.30 27.73
CA SER A 319 -18.52 7.10 26.51
C SER A 319 -17.17 6.83 25.84
N PHE A 320 -16.13 6.44 26.58
CA PHE A 320 -14.88 5.96 26.04
C PHE A 320 -15.08 4.68 25.19
N ALA A 321 -15.77 3.68 25.75
CA ALA A 321 -16.08 2.44 25.03
C ALA A 321 -16.96 2.71 23.79
N GLN A 322 -17.94 3.60 23.90
CA GLN A 322 -18.80 4.02 22.78
C GLN A 322 -18.02 4.76 21.69
N ALA A 323 -17.03 5.60 22.07
CA ALA A 323 -16.17 6.29 21.10
C ALA A 323 -15.32 5.30 20.29
N ILE A 324 -14.73 4.28 20.95
CA ILE A 324 -14.01 3.21 20.24
C ILE A 324 -14.93 2.52 19.24
N TYR A 325 -16.12 2.10 19.67
CA TYR A 325 -17.05 1.37 18.83
C TYR A 325 -17.56 2.24 17.65
N LYS A 326 -17.85 3.51 17.89
CA LYS A 326 -18.19 4.48 16.82
C LYS A 326 -17.06 4.59 15.80
N GLY A 327 -15.81 4.62 16.27
CA GLY A 327 -14.65 4.62 15.39
C GLY A 327 -14.52 3.34 14.55
N PHE A 328 -14.83 2.18 15.12
CA PHE A 328 -14.87 0.91 14.35
C PHE A 328 -15.95 0.96 13.26
N LEU A 329 -17.13 1.43 13.59
CA LEU A 329 -18.22 1.55 12.62
C LEU A 329 -17.90 2.52 11.47
N SER A 330 -17.17 3.61 11.73
CA SER A 330 -16.76 4.54 10.67
C SER A 330 -15.84 3.93 9.61
N MET A 331 -15.19 2.80 9.94
CA MET A 331 -14.29 2.07 9.05
C MET A 331 -14.93 0.81 8.42
N SER A 332 -16.23 0.57 8.66
CA SER A 332 -16.91 -0.66 8.22
C SER A 332 -16.91 -0.82 6.69
N ASP A 333 -17.07 0.27 5.94
CA ASP A 333 -17.14 0.21 4.49
C ASP A 333 -15.82 -0.24 3.86
N ILE A 334 -14.69 0.33 4.32
CA ILE A 334 -13.37 -0.09 3.81
C ILE A 334 -13.00 -1.49 4.29
N PHE A 335 -13.44 -1.89 5.50
CA PHE A 335 -13.27 -3.24 6.01
C PHE A 335 -13.97 -4.26 5.09
N LEU A 336 -15.26 -4.05 4.81
CA LEU A 336 -16.05 -4.93 3.93
C LEU A 336 -15.51 -4.93 2.49
N LEU A 337 -15.17 -3.75 1.96
CA LEU A 337 -14.60 -3.63 0.62
C LEU A 337 -13.32 -4.45 0.48
N SER A 338 -12.41 -4.34 1.46
CA SER A 338 -11.14 -5.07 1.44
C SER A 338 -11.33 -6.58 1.51
N LEU A 339 -12.28 -7.07 2.32
CA LEU A 339 -12.63 -8.49 2.36
C LEU A 339 -13.15 -9.00 1.01
N PHE A 340 -14.12 -8.31 0.42
CA PHE A 340 -14.76 -8.75 -0.82
C PHE A 340 -13.81 -8.65 -2.01
N THR A 341 -13.01 -7.60 -2.10
CA THR A 341 -12.00 -7.45 -3.16
C THR A 341 -10.87 -8.47 -3.02
N GLY A 342 -10.44 -8.80 -1.80
CA GLY A 342 -9.48 -9.88 -1.55
C GLY A 342 -10.01 -11.24 -2.02
N GLY A 343 -11.27 -11.56 -1.69
CA GLY A 343 -11.93 -12.77 -2.18
C GLY A 343 -12.07 -12.81 -3.70
N LEU A 344 -12.48 -11.69 -4.31
CA LEU A 344 -12.60 -11.55 -5.76
C LEU A 344 -11.24 -11.71 -6.46
N ALA A 345 -10.19 -11.10 -5.92
CA ALA A 345 -8.84 -11.18 -6.46
C ALA A 345 -8.31 -12.62 -6.49
N GLU A 346 -8.51 -13.41 -5.42
CA GLU A 346 -8.13 -14.83 -5.37
C GLU A 346 -8.92 -15.66 -6.39
N MET A 347 -10.24 -15.41 -6.56
CA MET A 347 -11.05 -16.08 -7.57
C MET A 347 -10.54 -15.80 -8.99
N VAL A 348 -10.26 -14.54 -9.31
CA VAL A 348 -9.71 -14.10 -10.61
C VAL A 348 -8.34 -14.70 -10.86
N SER A 349 -7.48 -14.70 -9.84
CA SER A 349 -6.12 -15.26 -9.92
C SER A 349 -6.14 -16.75 -10.24
N ARG A 350 -6.92 -17.54 -9.50
CA ARG A 350 -7.06 -18.99 -9.72
C ARG A 350 -7.74 -19.35 -11.04
N ALA A 351 -8.61 -18.51 -11.55
CA ALA A 351 -9.25 -18.70 -12.85
C ALA A 351 -8.34 -18.31 -14.02
N GLY A 352 -7.08 -17.93 -13.80
CA GLY A 352 -6.11 -17.62 -14.84
C GLY A 352 -6.10 -16.16 -15.31
N GLY A 353 -6.79 -15.25 -14.62
CA GLY A 353 -6.81 -13.83 -14.98
C GLY A 353 -5.42 -13.20 -14.91
N ILE A 354 -4.69 -13.44 -13.83
CA ILE A 354 -3.31 -12.95 -13.67
C ILE A 354 -2.37 -13.62 -14.69
N ALA A 355 -2.51 -14.94 -14.91
CA ALA A 355 -1.72 -15.65 -15.92
C ALA A 355 -1.90 -15.05 -17.32
N PHE A 356 -3.12 -14.61 -17.67
CA PHE A 356 -3.40 -13.93 -18.93
C PHE A 356 -2.68 -12.58 -19.05
N LEU A 357 -2.69 -11.77 -17.99
CA LEU A 357 -1.97 -10.49 -17.96
C LEU A 357 -0.46 -10.71 -18.16
N LEU A 358 0.10 -11.69 -17.46
CA LEU A 358 1.50 -12.08 -17.56
C LEU A 358 1.87 -12.48 -19.00
N ASP A 359 1.08 -13.37 -19.64
CA ASP A 359 1.31 -13.81 -21.03
C ASP A 359 1.28 -12.62 -22.00
N ARG A 360 0.35 -11.68 -21.82
CA ARG A 360 0.24 -10.52 -22.70
C ARG A 360 1.43 -9.59 -22.60
N VAL A 361 1.86 -9.23 -21.40
CA VAL A 361 2.97 -8.29 -21.20
C VAL A 361 4.29 -8.89 -21.70
N GLN A 362 4.53 -10.19 -21.48
CA GLN A 362 5.75 -10.87 -21.92
C GLN A 362 5.97 -10.79 -23.44
N ARG A 363 4.91 -10.72 -24.24
CA ARG A 363 5.01 -10.63 -25.72
C ARG A 363 5.61 -9.31 -26.20
N PHE A 364 5.63 -8.28 -25.39
CA PHE A 364 6.19 -6.96 -25.73
C PHE A 364 7.65 -6.79 -25.31
N ILE A 365 8.25 -7.80 -24.66
CA ILE A 365 9.62 -7.73 -24.17
C ILE A 365 10.60 -8.26 -25.23
N HIS A 366 11.48 -7.35 -25.73
CA HIS A 366 12.43 -7.67 -26.80
C HIS A 366 13.89 -7.29 -26.43
N GLY A 367 14.13 -6.56 -25.34
CA GLY A 367 15.45 -6.10 -24.93
C GLY A 367 15.46 -5.58 -23.49
N LYS A 368 16.60 -5.07 -23.00
CA LYS A 368 16.77 -4.68 -21.60
C LYS A 368 15.76 -3.61 -21.15
N ASN A 369 15.63 -2.51 -21.91
CA ASN A 369 14.72 -1.42 -21.52
C ASN A 369 13.26 -1.87 -21.58
N SER A 370 12.87 -2.65 -22.61
CA SER A 370 11.52 -3.20 -22.69
C SER A 370 11.27 -4.26 -21.60
N ALA A 371 12.30 -4.94 -21.10
CA ALA A 371 12.20 -5.84 -19.97
C ALA A 371 11.94 -5.08 -18.66
N GLU A 372 12.63 -3.97 -18.41
CA GLU A 372 12.39 -3.09 -17.27
C GLU A 372 10.97 -2.50 -17.31
N LEU A 373 10.52 -2.02 -18.47
CA LEU A 373 9.14 -1.54 -18.66
C LEU A 373 8.12 -2.69 -18.54
N GLY A 374 8.44 -3.88 -19.01
CA GLY A 374 7.59 -5.07 -18.87
C GLY A 374 7.41 -5.47 -17.40
N ILE A 375 8.47 -5.50 -16.61
CA ILE A 375 8.42 -5.75 -15.15
C ILE A 375 7.54 -4.69 -14.48
N SER A 376 7.74 -3.43 -14.84
CA SER A 376 6.97 -2.30 -14.32
C SER A 376 5.48 -2.42 -14.66
N ALA A 377 5.15 -2.73 -15.92
CA ALA A 377 3.78 -2.90 -16.37
C ALA A 377 3.10 -4.11 -15.71
N LEU A 378 3.82 -5.23 -15.54
CA LEU A 378 3.29 -6.42 -14.88
C LEU A 378 2.84 -6.13 -13.46
N VAL A 379 3.71 -5.53 -12.64
CA VAL A 379 3.35 -5.21 -11.25
C VAL A 379 2.24 -4.18 -11.18
N SER A 380 2.25 -3.16 -12.05
CA SER A 380 1.23 -2.11 -12.09
C SER A 380 -0.17 -2.66 -12.42
N ILE A 381 -0.27 -3.45 -13.49
CA ILE A 381 -1.55 -4.02 -13.92
C ILE A 381 -2.07 -5.03 -12.89
N THR A 382 -1.17 -5.81 -12.29
CA THR A 382 -1.54 -6.75 -11.23
C THR A 382 -1.99 -6.02 -9.97
N ASP A 383 -1.33 -4.92 -9.60
CA ASP A 383 -1.71 -4.09 -8.46
C ASP A 383 -3.10 -3.44 -8.66
N ILE A 384 -3.37 -2.91 -9.85
CA ILE A 384 -4.71 -2.44 -10.22
C ILE A 384 -5.75 -3.56 -10.04
N ALA A 385 -5.43 -4.78 -10.50
CA ALA A 385 -6.35 -5.92 -10.45
C ALA A 385 -6.56 -6.49 -9.03
N LEU A 386 -5.62 -6.31 -8.11
CA LEU A 386 -5.68 -6.86 -6.76
C LEU A 386 -5.88 -5.81 -5.67
N ALA A 387 -5.66 -4.54 -5.97
CA ALA A 387 -5.63 -3.40 -5.04
C ALA A 387 -4.70 -3.65 -3.82
N ASN A 388 -3.61 -4.40 -4.04
CA ASN A 388 -2.64 -4.77 -3.01
C ASN A 388 -1.24 -4.90 -3.61
N ASN A 389 -0.42 -3.89 -3.35
CA ASN A 389 0.93 -3.76 -3.90
C ASN A 389 1.88 -4.89 -3.46
N THR A 390 1.80 -5.35 -2.22
CA THR A 390 2.65 -6.44 -1.72
C THR A 390 2.34 -7.76 -2.41
N VAL A 391 1.06 -8.10 -2.53
CA VAL A 391 0.59 -9.30 -3.23
C VAL A 391 0.94 -9.23 -4.71
N ALA A 392 0.78 -8.06 -5.35
CA ALA A 392 1.18 -7.85 -6.73
C ALA A 392 2.67 -8.10 -6.95
N ILE A 393 3.54 -7.63 -6.05
CA ILE A 393 4.98 -7.88 -6.10
C ILE A 393 5.30 -9.39 -5.96
N ILE A 394 4.66 -10.08 -5.01
CA ILE A 394 4.91 -11.51 -4.76
C ILE A 394 4.53 -12.34 -5.98
N ILE A 395 3.35 -12.12 -6.54
CA ILE A 395 2.86 -12.87 -7.72
C ILE A 395 3.76 -12.65 -8.94
N ASN A 396 4.20 -11.41 -9.18
CA ASN A 396 5.04 -11.09 -10.32
C ASN A 396 6.53 -11.40 -10.09
N GLY A 397 6.93 -11.65 -8.85
CA GLY A 397 8.34 -11.75 -8.46
C GLY A 397 9.13 -12.79 -9.23
N GLU A 398 8.64 -14.02 -9.32
CA GLU A 398 9.32 -15.11 -10.06
C GLU A 398 9.38 -14.83 -11.55
N VAL A 399 8.31 -14.28 -12.14
CA VAL A 399 8.28 -13.89 -13.55
C VAL A 399 9.28 -12.76 -13.82
N ALA A 400 9.30 -11.74 -12.98
CA ALA A 400 10.26 -10.64 -13.07
C ALA A 400 11.71 -11.15 -12.97
N LYS A 401 11.98 -12.11 -12.08
CA LYS A 401 13.28 -12.75 -11.95
C LYS A 401 13.66 -13.51 -13.23
N GLY A 402 12.73 -14.27 -13.82
CA GLY A 402 12.93 -14.94 -15.11
C GLY A 402 13.27 -13.95 -16.23
N ILE A 403 12.55 -12.82 -16.31
CA ILE A 403 12.82 -11.73 -17.24
C ILE A 403 14.23 -11.15 -17.02
N CYS A 404 14.63 -10.93 -15.74
CA CYS A 404 15.96 -10.44 -15.39
C CYS A 404 17.08 -11.33 -15.94
N TYR A 405 16.97 -12.63 -15.74
CA TYR A 405 17.98 -13.58 -16.22
C TYR A 405 18.01 -13.66 -17.76
N THR A 406 16.85 -13.61 -18.40
CA THR A 406 16.74 -13.68 -19.88
C THR A 406 17.31 -12.43 -20.56
N PHE A 407 17.00 -11.24 -20.04
CA PHE A 407 17.36 -9.96 -20.67
C PHE A 407 18.53 -9.24 -19.98
N ARG A 408 19.21 -9.91 -19.05
CA ARG A 408 20.36 -9.38 -18.31
C ARG A 408 20.05 -8.06 -17.57
N VAL A 409 18.85 -7.95 -17.00
CA VAL A 409 18.47 -6.88 -16.08
C VAL A 409 19.00 -7.24 -14.70
N ASP A 410 19.65 -6.31 -14.02
CA ASP A 410 20.14 -6.54 -12.65
C ASP A 410 18.95 -6.78 -11.69
N PRO A 411 18.90 -7.90 -10.92
CA PRO A 411 17.81 -8.19 -10.01
C PRO A 411 17.55 -7.11 -8.96
N ARG A 412 18.56 -6.34 -8.55
CA ARG A 412 18.41 -5.20 -7.65
C ARG A 412 17.60 -4.08 -8.31
N ARG A 413 17.82 -3.88 -9.62
CA ARG A 413 17.04 -2.93 -10.43
C ARG A 413 15.59 -3.39 -10.58
N SER A 414 15.36 -4.68 -10.82
CA SER A 414 14.02 -5.26 -10.86
C SER A 414 13.28 -5.09 -9.53
N ALA A 415 13.95 -5.36 -8.39
CA ALA A 415 13.36 -5.14 -7.07
C ALA A 415 12.95 -3.68 -6.85
N ALA A 416 13.79 -2.73 -7.29
CA ALA A 416 13.48 -1.30 -7.22
C ALA A 416 12.26 -0.94 -8.08
N LEU A 417 12.19 -1.43 -9.32
CA LEU A 417 11.07 -1.18 -10.23
C LEU A 417 9.76 -1.81 -9.72
N LEU A 418 9.79 -3.07 -9.26
CA LEU A 418 8.63 -3.74 -8.68
C LEU A 418 8.04 -2.91 -7.52
N SER A 419 8.89 -2.49 -6.58
CA SER A 419 8.44 -1.67 -5.44
C SER A 419 7.96 -0.29 -5.87
N THR A 420 8.68 0.41 -6.76
CA THR A 420 8.34 1.78 -7.16
C THR A 420 7.04 1.82 -7.95
N PHE A 421 6.86 0.94 -8.95
CA PHE A 421 5.66 0.95 -9.78
C PHE A 421 4.43 0.43 -9.04
N SER A 422 4.57 -0.52 -8.12
CA SER A 422 3.46 -0.89 -7.23
C SER A 422 3.03 0.27 -6.34
N SER A 423 3.98 1.02 -5.75
CA SER A 423 3.64 2.19 -4.93
C SER A 423 2.99 3.31 -5.76
N ILE A 424 3.42 3.54 -7.00
CA ILE A 424 2.81 4.53 -7.90
C ILE A 424 1.33 4.19 -8.13
N PHE A 425 1.04 2.96 -8.56
CA PHE A 425 -0.33 2.58 -8.89
C PHE A 425 -1.20 2.44 -7.64
N GLN A 426 -0.69 1.84 -6.57
CA GLN A 426 -1.41 1.73 -5.30
C GLN A 426 -1.84 3.11 -4.74
N GLY A 427 -1.02 4.14 -4.92
CA GLY A 427 -1.37 5.49 -4.50
C GLY A 427 -2.36 6.21 -5.43
N LEU A 428 -2.59 5.72 -6.65
CA LEU A 428 -3.53 6.28 -7.63
C LEU A 428 -4.83 5.47 -7.74
N ILE A 429 -4.88 4.23 -7.20
CA ILE A 429 -6.07 3.40 -7.26
C ILE A 429 -7.14 3.96 -6.31
N PRO A 430 -8.32 4.39 -6.81
CA PRO A 430 -9.35 5.01 -5.98
C PRO A 430 -9.99 4.04 -4.96
N TYR A 431 -9.91 2.74 -5.21
CA TYR A 431 -10.33 1.66 -4.29
C TYR A 431 -9.13 1.02 -3.57
N GLY A 432 -7.94 1.61 -3.64
CA GLY A 432 -6.75 1.17 -2.92
C GLY A 432 -6.84 1.48 -1.43
N ALA A 433 -6.25 0.61 -0.60
CA ALA A 433 -6.35 0.68 0.85
C ALA A 433 -5.95 2.05 1.42
N GLN A 434 -4.83 2.60 0.97
CA GLN A 434 -4.31 3.87 1.47
C GLN A 434 -5.22 5.05 1.11
N MET A 435 -5.72 5.07 -0.12
CA MET A 435 -6.67 6.09 -0.58
C MET A 435 -7.94 6.04 0.25
N LEU A 436 -8.50 4.85 0.45
CA LEU A 436 -9.73 4.66 1.23
C LEU A 436 -9.53 5.01 2.71
N ILE A 437 -8.39 4.67 3.33
CA ILE A 437 -8.10 5.06 4.72
C ILE A 437 -8.14 6.59 4.85
N VAL A 438 -7.39 7.29 4.00
CA VAL A 438 -7.28 8.76 4.11
C VAL A 438 -8.64 9.42 3.86
N THR A 439 -9.38 8.99 2.82
CA THR A 439 -10.68 9.58 2.49
C THR A 439 -11.78 9.22 3.48
N SER A 440 -11.72 8.07 4.16
CA SER A 440 -12.72 7.69 5.18
C SER A 440 -12.78 8.66 6.37
N PHE A 441 -11.65 9.28 6.73
CA PHE A 441 -11.62 10.28 7.81
C PHE A 441 -12.34 11.60 7.43
N ALA A 442 -12.55 11.85 6.14
CA ALA A 442 -13.36 12.99 5.69
C ALA A 442 -14.88 12.75 5.79
N ALA A 443 -15.30 11.57 6.25
CA ALA A 443 -16.72 11.23 6.45
C ALA A 443 -17.60 11.51 5.20
N GLY A 444 -17.11 11.14 4.02
CA GLY A 444 -17.83 11.28 2.76
C GLY A 444 -17.73 12.63 2.08
N ARG A 445 -17.06 13.62 2.67
CA ARG A 445 -16.90 14.98 2.08
C ARG A 445 -15.99 15.04 0.85
N VAL A 446 -15.22 13.99 0.58
CA VAL A 446 -14.22 13.93 -0.50
C VAL A 446 -14.24 12.57 -1.14
N SER A 447 -14.37 12.53 -2.46
CA SER A 447 -14.23 11.30 -3.25
C SER A 447 -12.75 10.94 -3.43
N PRO A 448 -12.38 9.64 -3.44
CA PRO A 448 -11.05 9.20 -3.86
C PRO A 448 -10.57 9.77 -5.20
N LEU A 449 -11.47 9.97 -6.15
CA LEU A 449 -11.14 10.52 -7.47
C LEU A 449 -10.74 12.00 -7.41
N GLU A 450 -11.29 12.79 -6.47
CA GLU A 450 -10.92 14.19 -6.28
C GLU A 450 -9.50 14.35 -5.70
N VAL A 451 -9.00 13.33 -5.00
CA VAL A 451 -7.64 13.33 -4.42
C VAL A 451 -6.57 13.06 -5.46
N ILE A 452 -6.87 12.23 -6.46
CA ILE A 452 -5.91 11.78 -7.48
C ILE A 452 -5.17 12.96 -8.17
N PRO A 453 -5.83 14.05 -8.61
CA PRO A 453 -5.13 15.18 -9.25
C PRO A 453 -4.06 15.83 -8.37
N TYR A 454 -4.18 15.72 -7.06
CA TYR A 454 -3.27 16.31 -6.08
C TYR A 454 -2.16 15.37 -5.60
N ALA A 455 -2.08 14.16 -6.12
CA ALA A 455 -1.02 13.20 -5.83
C ALA A 455 0.29 13.54 -6.59
N TRP A 456 0.75 14.77 -6.48
CA TRP A 456 1.86 15.35 -7.29
C TRP A 456 3.15 14.53 -7.18
N PHE A 457 3.50 14.09 -5.98
CA PHE A 457 4.69 13.27 -5.78
C PHE A 457 4.64 11.99 -6.61
N ILE A 458 3.48 11.34 -6.71
CA ILE A 458 3.33 10.07 -7.42
C ILE A 458 3.54 10.26 -8.92
N TYR A 459 3.03 11.34 -9.50
CA TYR A 459 3.25 11.65 -10.91
C TYR A 459 4.74 11.95 -11.19
N LEU A 460 5.38 12.73 -10.33
CA LEU A 460 6.81 13.02 -10.45
C LEU A 460 7.66 11.76 -10.28
N LEU A 461 7.28 10.87 -9.37
CA LEU A 461 7.92 9.56 -9.17
C LEU A 461 7.77 8.69 -10.42
N ALA A 462 6.58 8.64 -11.02
CA ALA A 462 6.33 7.90 -12.25
C ALA A 462 7.22 8.40 -13.41
N ILE A 463 7.33 9.73 -13.58
CA ILE A 463 8.22 10.33 -14.56
C ILE A 463 9.67 9.95 -14.28
N SER A 464 10.14 10.11 -13.04
CA SER A 464 11.50 9.75 -12.62
C SER A 464 11.82 8.27 -12.89
N ALA A 465 10.90 7.38 -12.53
CA ALA A 465 11.04 5.94 -12.73
C ALA A 465 11.12 5.57 -14.21
N ILE A 466 10.25 6.13 -15.06
CA ILE A 466 10.27 5.91 -16.51
C ILE A 466 11.56 6.46 -17.11
N VAL A 467 11.95 7.70 -16.78
CA VAL A 467 13.21 8.31 -17.25
C VAL A 467 14.40 7.44 -16.87
N SER A 468 14.41 6.86 -15.68
CA SER A 468 15.51 6.02 -15.20
C SER A 468 15.70 4.72 -16.02
N VAL A 469 14.69 4.26 -16.75
CA VAL A 469 14.82 3.11 -17.66
C VAL A 469 15.68 3.47 -18.88
N PHE A 470 15.55 4.70 -19.38
CA PHE A 470 16.30 5.15 -20.56
C PHE A 470 17.61 5.83 -20.17
N ILE A 471 17.62 6.58 -19.07
CA ILE A 471 18.78 7.26 -18.51
C ILE A 471 19.05 6.70 -17.11
N PRO A 472 19.91 5.69 -16.96
CA PRO A 472 20.07 4.96 -15.70
C PRO A 472 20.90 5.73 -14.67
N PHE A 473 20.39 6.88 -14.20
CA PHE A 473 21.04 7.77 -13.23
C PHE A 473 21.10 7.16 -11.82
N SER A 474 20.18 6.26 -11.48
CA SER A 474 20.14 5.57 -10.17
C SER A 474 21.14 4.40 -10.08
N ASP A 475 21.70 3.96 -11.22
CA ASP A 475 22.44 2.71 -11.34
C ASP A 475 23.93 2.81 -10.96
N GLY A 476 24.37 3.95 -10.41
CA GLY A 476 25.79 4.21 -10.19
C GLY A 476 26.52 3.13 -9.38
N PHE A 477 25.86 2.54 -8.36
CA PHE A 477 26.51 1.50 -7.54
C PHE A 477 26.41 0.11 -8.19
N ILE A 478 25.34 -0.23 -8.90
CA ILE A 478 25.23 -1.54 -9.59
C ILE A 478 26.15 -1.62 -10.80
N LYS A 479 26.50 -0.49 -11.43
CA LYS A 479 27.54 -0.44 -12.46
C LYS A 479 28.95 -0.71 -11.92
N LYS A 480 29.21 -0.30 -10.67
CA LYS A 480 30.51 -0.55 -9.99
C LYS A 480 30.66 -1.98 -9.49
N ASP A 481 29.55 -2.65 -9.18
CA ASP A 481 29.50 -4.02 -8.69
C ASP A 481 28.38 -4.78 -9.44
N PRO A 482 28.60 -5.16 -10.72
CA PRO A 482 27.59 -5.79 -11.54
C PRO A 482 27.12 -7.14 -10.99
N TRP A 483 25.89 -7.53 -11.32
CA TRP A 483 25.35 -8.83 -10.94
C TRP A 483 25.96 -9.95 -11.76
N ASN A 484 26.44 -10.99 -11.10
CA ASN A 484 26.87 -12.22 -11.75
C ASN A 484 25.69 -13.19 -11.85
N PHE A 485 25.19 -13.37 -13.06
CA PHE A 485 24.01 -14.21 -13.35
C PHE A 485 24.30 -15.71 -13.23
N GLU A 486 25.57 -16.14 -13.15
CA GLU A 486 25.92 -17.55 -12.94
C GLU A 486 25.89 -17.91 -11.46
N THR A 487 26.40 -17.02 -10.60
CA THR A 487 26.43 -17.23 -9.15
C THR A 487 25.18 -16.72 -8.44
N GLY A 488 24.37 -15.87 -9.09
CA GLY A 488 23.20 -15.24 -8.52
C GLY A 488 23.53 -14.22 -7.42
N LYS A 489 24.69 -13.57 -7.49
CA LYS A 489 25.19 -12.59 -6.52
C LYS A 489 25.93 -11.45 -7.22
N PRO A 490 26.13 -10.28 -6.56
CA PRO A 490 27.04 -9.24 -7.03
C PRO A 490 28.48 -9.79 -7.17
N GLN A 491 29.25 -9.25 -8.11
CA GLN A 491 30.62 -9.74 -8.38
C GLN A 491 31.53 -9.68 -7.17
N SER A 492 31.43 -8.63 -6.35
CA SER A 492 32.19 -8.50 -5.09
C SER A 492 31.93 -9.63 -4.08
N LYS A 493 30.74 -10.26 -4.14
CA LYS A 493 30.34 -11.38 -3.27
C LYS A 493 30.45 -12.75 -3.92
N SER A 494 30.73 -12.81 -5.20
CA SER A 494 30.94 -14.07 -5.92
C SER A 494 32.40 -14.55 -5.84
N ALA A 495 33.31 -13.70 -5.37
CA ALA A 495 34.74 -14.01 -5.19
C ALA A 495 35.09 -14.52 -3.76
N LEU A 496 34.09 -14.54 -2.86
CA LEU A 496 34.16 -15.12 -1.50
C LEU A 496 33.40 -16.44 -1.45
#